data_b85989600524aa989d6ec18b8162e2a5
#
_entry.id   b85989600524aa989d6ec18b8162e2a5
#
_cell.length_a   1.000
_cell.length_b   1.000
_cell.length_c   1.000
_cell.angle_alpha   90.00
_cell.angle_beta   90.00
_cell.angle_gamma   90.00
#
_symmetry.space_group_name_H-M   'P 1'
#
loop_
_entity.id
_entity.type
_entity.pdbx_description
1 polymer ?
#
loop_
_entity_poly.entity_id
_entity_poly.type
_entity_poly.pdbx_seq_one_letter_code
_entity_poly.pdbx_strand_id
1 'polypeptide(L)'
;MTGDFLITKEFLKELSPCTDGYRWFCETYPDGGKYQEILDRLCELGRFDDACWLLDKVGATDDVLKLTSIDDKERSICFAGDVVVKENLVLKNIKAGRSIEAGRYIKAGWYIKAGRSIEAGRYIKAGRYIKAGRSIEAGEYIKAGWYIKAGRYIKAGRSIEAGGFIEAGEFIEAGSDYGVYAGLRVRIYDMKEIGYVKAQEKPENLMCGYWEGEGYEI
;
A
#
# COMPACT_ATOMS: atom_id res chain seq x y z
N MET A 1 -20.84 -4.35 1.19
CA MET A 1 -20.81 -4.66 -0.28
C MET A 1 -19.96 -5.90 -0.46
N THR A 2 -20.35 -6.84 -1.33
CA THR A 2 -19.56 -8.06 -1.64
C THR A 2 -18.87 -7.90 -3.00
N GLY A 3 -17.82 -8.69 -3.26
CA GLY A 3 -17.12 -8.72 -4.56
C GLY A 3 -18.00 -9.25 -5.71
N ASP A 4 -19.14 -9.85 -5.41
CA ASP A 4 -20.16 -10.26 -6.37
C ASP A 4 -21.03 -9.10 -6.88
N PHE A 5 -20.82 -7.87 -6.42
CA PHE A 5 -21.52 -6.69 -6.94
C PHE A 5 -21.30 -6.57 -8.44
N LEU A 6 -22.40 -6.41 -9.20
CA LEU A 6 -22.35 -6.32 -10.65
C LEU A 6 -22.04 -4.89 -11.10
N ILE A 7 -20.93 -4.72 -11.80
CA ILE A 7 -20.59 -3.48 -12.50
C ILE A 7 -21.25 -3.50 -13.88
N THR A 8 -22.14 -2.53 -14.16
CA THR A 8 -22.76 -2.33 -15.49
C THR A 8 -22.06 -1.21 -16.24
N LYS A 9 -22.36 -1.07 -17.55
CA LYS A 9 -21.84 0.02 -18.39
C LYS A 9 -22.29 1.39 -17.89
N GLU A 10 -23.56 1.48 -17.48
CA GLU A 10 -24.17 2.71 -16.95
C GLU A 10 -23.49 3.11 -15.65
N PHE A 11 -23.36 2.19 -14.71
CA PHE A 11 -22.67 2.43 -13.44
C PHE A 11 -21.22 2.85 -13.67
N LEU A 12 -20.47 2.14 -14.53
CA LEU A 12 -19.08 2.48 -14.80
C LEU A 12 -18.96 3.87 -15.45
N LYS A 13 -19.89 4.25 -16.33
CA LYS A 13 -19.88 5.55 -16.98
C LYS A 13 -20.05 6.71 -16.00
N GLU A 14 -20.84 6.54 -14.94
CA GLU A 14 -21.02 7.53 -13.88
C GLU A 14 -19.72 7.80 -13.10
N LEU A 15 -18.82 6.83 -13.02
CA LEU A 15 -17.52 6.98 -12.38
C LEU A 15 -16.49 7.78 -13.20
N SER A 16 -16.85 8.18 -14.42
CA SER A 16 -15.99 8.92 -15.35
C SER A 16 -14.68 8.20 -15.69
N PRO A 17 -14.72 6.99 -16.22
CA PRO A 17 -13.55 6.23 -16.63
C PRO A 17 -12.83 6.91 -17.80
N CYS A 18 -11.54 6.60 -17.99
CA CYS A 18 -10.85 6.97 -19.22
C CYS A 18 -11.46 6.20 -20.43
N THR A 19 -11.33 6.80 -21.61
CA THR A 19 -11.91 6.23 -22.86
C THR A 19 -11.43 4.81 -23.13
N ASP A 20 -10.16 4.52 -22.91
CA ASP A 20 -9.58 3.20 -23.14
C ASP A 20 -10.11 2.17 -22.14
N GLY A 21 -10.17 2.52 -20.84
CA GLY A 21 -10.72 1.65 -19.80
C GLY A 21 -12.20 1.34 -20.02
N TYR A 22 -13.00 2.34 -20.41
CA TYR A 22 -14.41 2.14 -20.70
C TYR A 22 -14.64 1.25 -21.94
N ARG A 23 -13.88 1.47 -23.02
CA ARG A 23 -13.95 0.65 -24.22
C ARG A 23 -13.63 -0.81 -23.92
N TRP A 24 -12.48 -1.05 -23.25
CA TRP A 24 -12.08 -2.39 -22.82
C TRP A 24 -13.17 -3.09 -22.02
N PHE A 25 -13.78 -2.39 -21.07
CA PHE A 25 -14.85 -2.94 -20.24
C PHE A 25 -16.07 -3.33 -21.10
N CYS A 26 -16.53 -2.44 -21.99
CA CYS A 26 -17.69 -2.71 -22.86
C CYS A 26 -17.49 -3.90 -23.80
N GLU A 27 -16.25 -4.10 -24.26
CA GLU A 27 -15.88 -5.23 -25.14
C GLU A 27 -15.75 -6.54 -24.37
N THR A 28 -15.18 -6.48 -23.14
CA THR A 28 -14.91 -7.68 -22.32
C THR A 28 -16.16 -8.15 -21.56
N TYR A 29 -16.97 -7.22 -21.11
CA TYR A 29 -18.16 -7.47 -20.27
C TYR A 29 -19.42 -6.81 -20.86
N PRO A 30 -19.92 -7.29 -22.00
CA PRO A 30 -21.07 -6.69 -22.70
C PRO A 30 -22.34 -6.63 -21.84
N ASP A 31 -22.52 -7.59 -20.95
CA ASP A 31 -23.68 -7.70 -20.04
C ASP A 31 -23.36 -7.29 -18.60
N GLY A 32 -22.21 -6.64 -18.40
CA GLY A 32 -21.66 -6.34 -17.06
C GLY A 32 -20.80 -7.48 -16.51
N GLY A 33 -20.08 -7.20 -15.42
CA GLY A 33 -19.18 -8.18 -14.78
C GLY A 33 -19.16 -8.03 -13.27
N LYS A 34 -18.80 -9.11 -12.57
CA LYS A 34 -18.63 -9.06 -11.12
C LYS A 34 -17.39 -8.22 -10.76
N TYR A 35 -17.52 -7.42 -9.74
CA TYR A 35 -16.51 -6.45 -9.35
C TYR A 35 -15.12 -7.07 -9.13
N GLN A 36 -15.03 -8.14 -8.34
CA GLN A 36 -13.73 -8.78 -8.09
C GLN A 36 -13.16 -9.46 -9.35
N GLU A 37 -13.99 -10.08 -10.18
CA GLU A 37 -13.56 -10.70 -11.44
C GLU A 37 -12.96 -9.67 -12.41
N ILE A 38 -13.51 -8.45 -12.42
CA ILE A 38 -12.96 -7.34 -13.23
C ILE A 38 -11.59 -6.92 -12.69
N LEU A 39 -11.44 -6.77 -11.36
CA LEU A 39 -10.15 -6.43 -10.73
C LEU A 39 -9.09 -7.49 -11.04
N ASP A 40 -9.43 -8.76 -10.92
CA ASP A 40 -8.54 -9.88 -11.21
C ASP A 40 -8.12 -9.87 -12.67
N ARG A 41 -9.08 -9.69 -13.58
CA ARG A 41 -8.81 -9.65 -15.03
C ARG A 41 -7.90 -8.48 -15.42
N LEU A 42 -8.10 -7.31 -14.84
CA LEU A 42 -7.22 -6.15 -15.04
C LEU A 42 -5.78 -6.44 -14.55
N CYS A 43 -5.64 -7.10 -13.41
CA CYS A 43 -4.34 -7.51 -12.90
C CYS A 43 -3.63 -8.53 -13.81
N GLU A 44 -4.35 -9.54 -14.31
CA GLU A 44 -3.84 -10.54 -15.27
C GLU A 44 -3.34 -9.90 -16.57
N LEU A 45 -4.03 -8.89 -17.06
CA LEU A 45 -3.66 -8.13 -18.26
C LEU A 45 -2.56 -7.10 -18.02
N GLY A 46 -1.98 -7.03 -16.80
CA GLY A 46 -0.98 -6.03 -16.43
C GLY A 46 -1.54 -4.61 -16.24
N ARG A 47 -2.84 -4.43 -16.26
CA ARG A 47 -3.56 -3.14 -16.07
C ARG A 47 -3.80 -2.83 -14.60
N PHE A 48 -2.77 -2.97 -13.77
CA PHE A 48 -2.88 -2.81 -12.32
C PHE A 48 -3.34 -1.42 -11.89
N ASP A 49 -2.97 -0.37 -12.62
CA ASP A 49 -3.39 0.99 -12.31
C ASP A 49 -4.88 1.21 -12.58
N ASP A 50 -5.44 0.56 -13.60
CA ASP A 50 -6.89 0.58 -13.85
C ASP A 50 -7.65 -0.19 -12.76
N ALA A 51 -7.13 -1.32 -12.30
CA ALA A 51 -7.69 -2.04 -11.16
C ALA A 51 -7.65 -1.18 -9.89
N CYS A 52 -6.54 -0.47 -9.67
CA CYS A 52 -6.41 0.47 -8.56
C CYS A 52 -7.42 1.62 -8.64
N TRP A 53 -7.59 2.20 -9.82
CA TRP A 53 -8.56 3.25 -10.07
C TRP A 53 -9.99 2.78 -9.79
N LEU A 54 -10.36 1.60 -10.32
CA LEU A 54 -11.69 1.04 -10.12
C LEU A 54 -11.97 0.78 -8.63
N LEU A 55 -11.00 0.21 -7.91
CA LEU A 55 -11.13 -0.02 -6.47
C LEU A 55 -11.27 1.31 -5.69
N ASP A 56 -10.55 2.35 -6.07
CA ASP A 56 -10.65 3.66 -5.42
C ASP A 56 -11.99 4.35 -5.69
N LYS A 57 -12.65 4.06 -6.81
CA LYS A 57 -13.95 4.63 -7.18
C LYS A 57 -15.14 3.86 -6.61
N VAL A 58 -15.11 2.54 -6.70
CA VAL A 58 -16.21 1.67 -6.23
C VAL A 58 -16.13 1.48 -4.71
N GLY A 59 -14.92 1.39 -4.17
CA GLY A 59 -14.70 1.20 -2.74
C GLY A 59 -14.47 -0.25 -2.32
N ALA A 60 -14.24 -0.42 -1.02
CA ALA A 60 -13.92 -1.71 -0.42
C ALA A 60 -15.16 -2.58 -0.17
N THR A 61 -14.95 -3.90 -0.21
CA THR A 61 -15.94 -4.91 0.17
C THR A 61 -15.61 -5.52 1.53
N ASP A 62 -16.52 -6.36 2.04
CA ASP A 62 -16.32 -7.09 3.30
C ASP A 62 -15.74 -8.50 3.07
N ASP A 63 -15.38 -8.84 1.84
CA ASP A 63 -14.82 -10.14 1.49
C ASP A 63 -13.39 -10.29 2.02
N VAL A 64 -12.96 -11.54 2.21
CA VAL A 64 -11.64 -11.87 2.72
C VAL A 64 -10.98 -12.92 1.81
N LEU A 65 -9.87 -12.55 1.19
CA LEU A 65 -9.00 -13.46 0.47
C LEU A 65 -8.05 -14.15 1.47
N LYS A 66 -8.23 -15.46 1.68
CA LYS A 66 -7.39 -16.25 2.57
C LYS A 66 -6.43 -17.13 1.77
N LEU A 67 -5.13 -16.99 2.01
CA LEU A 67 -4.07 -17.77 1.37
C LEU A 67 -3.14 -18.40 2.43
N THR A 68 -2.51 -19.52 2.10
CA THR A 68 -1.45 -20.06 2.96
C THR A 68 -0.15 -19.31 2.73
N SER A 69 0.29 -19.22 1.49
CA SER A 69 1.46 -18.45 1.06
C SER A 69 1.35 -18.16 -0.44
N ILE A 70 2.01 -17.13 -0.90
CA ILE A 70 2.19 -16.84 -2.32
C ILE A 70 3.57 -16.24 -2.55
N ASP A 71 4.31 -16.77 -3.53
CA ASP A 71 5.58 -16.22 -4.02
C ASP A 71 5.54 -16.17 -5.56
N ASP A 72 5.02 -15.08 -6.08
CA ASP A 72 4.93 -14.82 -7.51
C ASP A 72 5.30 -13.35 -7.80
N LYS A 73 6.56 -13.11 -8.13
CA LYS A 73 7.12 -11.77 -8.34
C LYS A 73 6.63 -11.06 -9.59
N GLU A 74 5.98 -11.77 -10.50
CA GLU A 74 5.41 -11.20 -11.72
C GLU A 74 3.91 -10.89 -11.57
N ARG A 75 3.24 -11.51 -10.62
CA ARG A 75 1.82 -11.34 -10.39
C ARG A 75 1.51 -10.07 -9.60
N SER A 76 0.45 -9.40 -10.00
CA SER A 76 -0.19 -8.31 -9.23
C SER A 76 -1.54 -8.77 -8.70
N ILE A 77 -1.90 -8.32 -7.50
CA ILE A 77 -3.22 -8.58 -6.90
C ILE A 77 -3.86 -7.24 -6.52
N CYS A 78 -5.10 -7.03 -6.96
CA CYS A 78 -5.99 -5.98 -6.49
C CYS A 78 -7.27 -6.63 -5.94
N PHE A 79 -7.42 -6.65 -4.62
CA PHE A 79 -8.55 -7.29 -3.96
C PHE A 79 -9.41 -6.27 -3.23
N ALA A 80 -10.72 -6.33 -3.45
CA ALA A 80 -11.63 -5.30 -2.92
C ALA A 80 -11.78 -5.30 -1.39
N GLY A 81 -11.55 -6.45 -0.72
CA GLY A 81 -11.68 -6.62 0.73
C GLY A 81 -10.34 -6.72 1.46
N ASP A 82 -10.31 -7.61 2.46
CA ASP A 82 -9.11 -7.93 3.24
C ASP A 82 -8.30 -9.06 2.59
N VAL A 83 -6.97 -8.98 2.64
CA VAL A 83 -6.04 -10.03 2.20
C VAL A 83 -5.32 -10.59 3.42
N VAL A 84 -5.56 -11.86 3.74
CA VAL A 84 -4.98 -12.55 4.90
C VAL A 84 -4.16 -13.74 4.43
N VAL A 85 -2.86 -13.74 4.74
CA VAL A 85 -1.91 -14.78 4.33
C VAL A 85 -1.26 -15.38 5.58
N LYS A 86 -1.32 -16.71 5.73
CA LYS A 86 -0.75 -17.39 6.91
C LYS A 86 0.77 -17.21 7.03
N GLU A 87 1.49 -17.24 5.91
CA GLU A 87 2.95 -17.18 5.91
C GLU A 87 3.45 -15.97 5.12
N ASN A 88 3.88 -16.16 3.88
CA ASN A 88 4.59 -15.20 3.08
C ASN A 88 3.74 -14.67 1.93
N LEU A 89 3.80 -13.36 1.71
CA LEU A 89 3.16 -12.68 0.60
C LEU A 89 4.23 -12.00 -0.26
N VAL A 90 4.56 -12.58 -1.42
CA VAL A 90 5.52 -12.02 -2.37
C VAL A 90 4.87 -11.84 -3.73
N LEU A 91 4.81 -10.61 -4.20
CA LEU A 91 4.13 -10.22 -5.43
C LEU A 91 4.89 -9.11 -6.18
N LYS A 92 4.48 -8.81 -7.41
CA LYS A 92 4.92 -7.60 -8.13
C LYS A 92 4.29 -6.35 -7.49
N ASN A 93 2.97 -6.35 -7.36
CA ASN A 93 2.19 -5.31 -6.72
C ASN A 93 1.07 -5.92 -5.89
N ILE A 94 0.67 -5.24 -4.82
CA ILE A 94 -0.52 -5.61 -4.07
C ILE A 94 -1.31 -4.36 -3.65
N LYS A 95 -2.63 -4.42 -3.86
CA LYS A 95 -3.59 -3.47 -3.29
C LYS A 95 -4.77 -4.22 -2.70
N ALA A 96 -5.12 -3.89 -1.46
CA ALA A 96 -6.35 -4.31 -0.79
C ALA A 96 -7.25 -3.10 -0.51
N GLY A 97 -8.56 -3.27 -0.67
CA GLY A 97 -9.53 -2.24 -0.31
C GLY A 97 -9.57 -1.99 1.19
N ARG A 98 -9.24 -3.00 1.99
CA ARG A 98 -9.18 -2.91 3.47
C ARG A 98 -7.77 -3.20 3.96
N SER A 99 -7.51 -4.34 4.58
CA SER A 99 -6.22 -4.64 5.20
C SER A 99 -5.44 -5.72 4.46
N ILE A 100 -4.13 -5.70 4.63
CA ILE A 100 -3.21 -6.74 4.18
C ILE A 100 -2.50 -7.27 5.43
N GLU A 101 -2.64 -8.56 5.68
CA GLU A 101 -2.03 -9.24 6.81
C GLU A 101 -1.23 -10.45 6.35
N ALA A 102 -0.01 -10.63 6.87
CA ALA A 102 0.79 -11.83 6.65
C ALA A 102 1.46 -12.30 7.94
N GLY A 103 1.37 -13.59 8.23
CA GLY A 103 1.97 -14.17 9.44
C GLY A 103 3.49 -14.05 9.48
N ARG A 104 4.16 -13.93 8.34
CA ARG A 104 5.62 -13.76 8.28
C ARG A 104 6.02 -12.45 7.62
N TYR A 105 6.00 -12.33 6.30
CA TYR A 105 6.44 -11.12 5.63
C TYR A 105 5.61 -10.77 4.40
N ILE A 106 5.63 -9.48 4.08
CA ILE A 106 5.04 -8.92 2.86
C ILE A 106 6.16 -8.32 2.03
N LYS A 107 6.29 -8.75 0.78
CA LYS A 107 7.25 -8.22 -0.17
C LYS A 107 6.60 -7.93 -1.51
N ALA A 108 6.79 -6.71 -2.01
CA ALA A 108 6.36 -6.36 -3.35
C ALA A 108 7.53 -5.80 -4.18
N GLY A 109 7.56 -6.15 -5.47
CA GLY A 109 8.53 -5.59 -6.40
C GLY A 109 8.40 -4.06 -6.50
N TRP A 110 7.14 -3.55 -6.44
CA TRP A 110 6.88 -2.13 -6.60
C TRP A 110 6.03 -1.54 -5.47
N TYR A 111 4.76 -1.94 -5.29
CA TYR A 111 3.81 -1.25 -4.43
C TYR A 111 3.12 -2.18 -3.44
N ILE A 112 2.93 -1.68 -2.22
CA ILE A 112 2.03 -2.26 -1.22
C ILE A 112 1.05 -1.17 -0.81
N LYS A 113 -0.25 -1.38 -1.06
CA LYS A 113 -1.31 -0.41 -0.71
C LYS A 113 -2.46 -1.10 0.04
N ALA A 114 -2.95 -0.49 1.09
CA ALA A 114 -4.15 -0.93 1.79
C ALA A 114 -5.04 0.27 2.15
N GLY A 115 -6.36 0.11 2.03
CA GLY A 115 -7.32 1.13 2.46
C GLY A 115 -7.34 1.33 3.97
N ARG A 116 -6.95 0.30 4.74
CA ARG A 116 -6.83 0.35 6.20
C ARG A 116 -5.40 0.09 6.66
N SER A 117 -5.05 -1.14 7.02
CA SER A 117 -3.80 -1.48 7.67
C SER A 117 -2.97 -2.46 6.85
N ILE A 118 -1.65 -2.42 7.06
CA ILE A 118 -0.69 -3.40 6.53
C ILE A 118 0.07 -3.95 7.72
N GLU A 119 0.01 -5.27 7.91
CA GLU A 119 0.62 -5.94 9.06
C GLU A 119 1.41 -7.18 8.64
N ALA A 120 2.61 -7.36 9.21
CA ALA A 120 3.41 -8.56 8.99
C ALA A 120 4.14 -8.98 10.27
N GLY A 121 4.14 -10.28 10.57
CA GLY A 121 4.82 -10.83 11.74
C GLY A 121 6.33 -10.58 11.75
N ARG A 122 6.96 -10.41 10.57
CA ARG A 122 8.39 -10.11 10.47
C ARG A 122 8.66 -8.79 9.77
N TYR A 123 8.59 -8.71 8.45
CA TYR A 123 8.95 -7.49 7.74
C TYR A 123 8.02 -7.14 6.57
N ILE A 124 8.03 -5.87 6.22
CA ILE A 124 7.32 -5.33 5.06
C ILE A 124 8.35 -4.64 4.15
N LYS A 125 8.41 -5.04 2.86
CA LYS A 125 9.36 -4.46 1.91
C LYS A 125 8.71 -4.18 0.55
N ALA A 126 8.90 -2.98 0.04
CA ALA A 126 8.49 -2.61 -1.32
C ALA A 126 9.63 -1.96 -2.11
N GLY A 127 9.70 -2.23 -3.40
CA GLY A 127 10.69 -1.61 -4.30
C GLY A 127 10.46 -0.12 -4.48
N ARG A 128 9.20 0.35 -4.37
CA ARG A 128 8.87 1.78 -4.45
C ARG A 128 8.23 2.29 -3.17
N TYR A 129 6.95 2.02 -2.92
CA TYR A 129 6.29 2.61 -1.76
C TYR A 129 5.34 1.66 -1.03
N ILE A 130 5.11 2.00 0.24
CA ILE A 130 4.16 1.35 1.14
C ILE A 130 3.17 2.42 1.61
N LYS A 131 1.87 2.18 1.40
CA LYS A 131 0.83 3.12 1.79
C LYS A 131 -0.36 2.42 2.45
N ALA A 132 -0.75 2.90 3.64
CA ALA A 132 -1.95 2.45 4.35
C ALA A 132 -2.83 3.64 4.74
N GLY A 133 -4.15 3.45 4.70
CA GLY A 133 -5.10 4.47 5.18
C GLY A 133 -5.09 4.64 6.68
N ARG A 134 -4.64 3.62 7.44
CA ARG A 134 -4.51 3.67 8.90
C ARG A 134 -3.07 3.41 9.34
N SER A 135 -2.65 2.16 9.49
CA SER A 135 -1.39 1.80 10.12
C SER A 135 -0.55 0.84 9.29
N ILE A 136 0.76 0.87 9.54
CA ILE A 136 1.72 -0.07 8.98
C ILE A 136 2.52 -0.64 10.14
N GLU A 137 2.50 -1.97 10.30
CA GLU A 137 3.14 -2.65 11.42
C GLU A 137 3.98 -3.85 10.96
N ALA A 138 5.20 -3.99 11.52
CA ALA A 138 6.04 -5.14 11.27
C ALA A 138 6.81 -5.55 12.54
N GLY A 139 6.90 -6.84 12.81
CA GLY A 139 7.68 -7.34 13.96
C GLY A 139 9.17 -7.07 13.86
N GLU A 140 9.72 -6.88 12.66
CA GLU A 140 11.13 -6.56 12.47
C GLU A 140 11.30 -5.21 11.78
N TYR A 141 11.30 -5.12 10.44
CA TYR A 141 11.58 -3.87 9.74
C TYR A 141 10.56 -3.55 8.65
N ILE A 142 10.49 -2.25 8.32
CA ILE A 142 9.71 -1.71 7.21
C ILE A 142 10.66 -0.99 6.26
N LYS A 143 10.66 -1.37 4.97
CA LYS A 143 11.57 -0.77 3.99
C LYS A 143 10.89 -0.46 2.66
N ALA A 144 11.00 0.77 2.20
CA ALA A 144 10.53 1.20 0.88
C ALA A 144 11.66 1.86 0.08
N GLY A 145 11.66 1.61 -1.24
CA GLY A 145 12.63 2.24 -2.14
C GLY A 145 12.40 3.74 -2.33
N TRP A 146 11.18 4.22 -2.06
CA TRP A 146 10.84 5.64 -2.12
C TRP A 146 10.18 6.11 -0.82
N TYR A 147 8.87 5.90 -0.60
CA TYR A 147 8.21 6.44 0.58
C TYR A 147 7.39 5.42 1.36
N ILE A 148 7.15 5.74 2.64
CA ILE A 148 6.25 5.02 3.54
C ILE A 148 5.23 6.03 4.08
N LYS A 149 3.92 5.75 3.91
CA LYS A 149 2.86 6.65 4.37
C LYS A 149 1.73 5.90 5.06
N ALA A 150 1.36 6.32 6.25
CA ALA A 150 0.20 5.84 7.01
C ALA A 150 -0.69 6.99 7.47
N GLY A 151 -2.01 6.77 7.50
CA GLY A 151 -2.95 7.79 8.02
C GLY A 151 -2.89 7.96 9.53
N ARG A 152 -2.40 6.94 10.26
CA ARG A 152 -2.25 7.00 11.72
C ARG A 152 -0.79 6.78 12.13
N TYR A 153 -0.32 5.55 12.21
CA TYR A 153 1.01 5.26 12.71
C TYR A 153 1.80 4.27 11.86
N ILE A 154 3.12 4.28 12.04
CA ILE A 154 4.06 3.32 11.45
C ILE A 154 4.90 2.75 12.60
N LYS A 155 4.88 1.42 12.76
CA LYS A 155 5.59 0.74 13.84
C LYS A 155 6.41 -0.44 13.34
N ALA A 156 7.66 -0.53 13.78
CA ALA A 156 8.54 -1.67 13.50
C ALA A 156 9.31 -2.08 14.74
N GLY A 157 9.48 -3.37 14.98
CA GLY A 157 10.31 -3.87 16.08
C GLY A 157 11.80 -3.61 15.89
N ARG A 158 12.22 -3.25 14.66
CA ARG A 158 13.57 -2.81 14.33
C ARG A 158 13.52 -1.51 13.53
N SER A 159 14.15 -1.44 12.35
CA SER A 159 14.29 -0.20 11.58
C SER A 159 13.11 0.11 10.68
N ILE A 160 12.93 1.40 10.39
CA ILE A 160 12.05 1.95 9.37
C ILE A 160 12.90 2.74 8.38
N GLU A 161 12.89 2.34 7.10
CA GLU A 161 13.78 2.88 6.08
C GLU A 161 13.02 3.28 4.81
N ALA A 162 13.21 4.50 4.34
CA ALA A 162 12.69 4.98 3.07
C ALA A 162 13.77 5.69 2.24
N GLY A 163 13.72 5.49 0.92
CA GLY A 163 14.58 6.22 -0.01
C GLY A 163 14.24 7.71 -0.09
N GLY A 164 12.96 8.07 0.08
CA GLY A 164 12.42 9.42 0.22
C GLY A 164 11.83 9.63 1.61
N PHE A 165 10.59 10.06 1.69
CA PHE A 165 9.96 10.46 2.97
C PHE A 165 9.26 9.32 3.72
N ILE A 166 9.02 9.58 5.03
CA ILE A 166 8.20 8.76 5.91
C ILE A 166 7.16 9.69 6.56
N GLU A 167 5.88 9.36 6.42
CA GLU A 167 4.79 10.19 6.93
C GLU A 167 3.74 9.34 7.67
N ALA A 168 3.41 9.75 8.89
CA ALA A 168 2.32 9.20 9.69
C ALA A 168 1.45 10.32 10.26
N GLY A 169 0.16 10.05 10.47
CA GLY A 169 -0.75 11.04 11.06
C GLY A 169 -0.58 11.21 12.56
N GLU A 170 -0.05 10.20 13.26
CA GLU A 170 0.09 10.20 14.72
C GLU A 170 1.58 10.04 15.10
N PHE A 171 2.13 8.84 15.03
CA PHE A 171 3.51 8.57 15.44
C PHE A 171 4.24 7.59 14.50
N ILE A 172 5.57 7.59 14.61
CA ILE A 172 6.49 6.66 13.95
C ILE A 172 7.39 6.08 15.01
N GLU A 173 7.38 4.75 15.20
CA GLU A 173 8.11 4.04 16.22
C GLU A 173 8.98 2.94 15.61
N ALA A 174 10.28 2.99 15.85
CA ALA A 174 11.23 1.91 15.57
C ALA A 174 11.70 1.29 16.89
N GLY A 175 12.24 0.06 16.85
CA GLY A 175 12.77 -0.60 18.05
C GLY A 175 13.87 0.23 18.74
N SER A 176 14.02 0.11 20.06
CA SER A 176 14.91 0.95 20.90
C SER A 176 16.37 0.98 20.42
N ASP A 177 16.88 -0.14 19.90
CA ASP A 177 18.24 -0.27 19.41
C ASP A 177 18.39 0.03 17.91
N TYR A 178 17.33 0.52 17.27
CA TYR A 178 17.27 0.73 15.83
C TYR A 178 16.80 2.16 15.52
N GLY A 179 16.79 2.52 14.22
CA GLY A 179 16.51 3.89 13.83
C GLY A 179 15.46 4.04 12.73
N VAL A 180 15.00 5.28 12.60
CA VAL A 180 14.18 5.77 11.50
C VAL A 180 15.06 6.50 10.51
N TYR A 181 15.01 6.08 9.23
CA TYR A 181 15.88 6.60 8.17
C TYR A 181 15.03 7.02 6.98
N ALA A 182 14.91 8.31 6.74
CA ALA A 182 14.29 8.86 5.53
C ALA A 182 15.35 9.53 4.64
N GLY A 183 15.05 9.69 3.35
CA GLY A 183 15.93 10.38 2.42
C GLY A 183 17.18 9.60 2.01
N LEU A 184 17.22 8.28 2.20
CA LEU A 184 18.40 7.45 1.86
C LEU A 184 18.80 7.47 0.37
N ARG A 185 17.92 7.99 -0.50
CA ARG A 185 18.15 8.15 -1.95
C ARG A 185 17.96 9.61 -2.42
N VAL A 186 17.96 10.54 -1.47
CA VAL A 186 17.72 11.97 -1.71
C VAL A 186 19.05 12.71 -1.65
N ARG A 187 19.26 13.70 -2.53
CA ARG A 187 20.41 14.60 -2.44
C ARG A 187 20.24 15.55 -1.25
N ILE A 188 21.34 15.94 -0.64
CA ILE A 188 21.32 16.74 0.61
C ILE A 188 20.46 18.02 0.48
N TYR A 189 20.51 18.69 -0.66
CA TYR A 189 19.76 19.93 -0.88
C TYR A 189 18.24 19.72 -1.09
N ASP A 190 17.81 18.49 -1.40
CA ASP A 190 16.39 18.11 -1.60
C ASP A 190 15.78 17.48 -0.32
N MET A 191 16.55 17.33 0.77
CA MET A 191 16.13 16.61 1.99
C MET A 191 14.86 17.19 2.61
N LYS A 192 14.71 18.51 2.64
CA LYS A 192 13.52 19.16 3.22
C LYS A 192 12.25 18.86 2.44
N GLU A 193 12.34 18.71 1.12
CA GLU A 193 11.19 18.54 0.24
C GLU A 193 10.78 17.07 0.07
N ILE A 194 11.74 16.16 -0.02
CA ILE A 194 11.48 14.76 -0.39
C ILE A 194 12.16 13.71 0.51
N GLY A 195 12.97 14.13 1.49
CA GLY A 195 13.64 13.25 2.46
C GLY A 195 13.17 13.47 3.89
N TYR A 196 11.95 13.93 4.10
CA TYR A 196 11.44 14.30 5.42
C TYR A 196 10.80 13.12 6.18
N VAL A 197 10.69 13.32 7.49
CA VAL A 197 9.90 12.50 8.42
C VAL A 197 8.86 13.39 9.06
N LYS A 198 7.57 13.00 8.96
CA LYS A 198 6.44 13.77 9.47
C LYS A 198 5.51 12.91 10.32
N ALA A 199 5.23 13.36 11.52
CA ALA A 199 4.23 12.82 12.43
C ALA A 199 3.86 13.89 13.47
N GLN A 200 2.90 13.63 14.37
CA GLN A 200 2.61 14.52 15.49
C GLN A 200 3.76 14.53 16.49
N GLU A 201 4.38 13.36 16.75
CA GLU A 201 5.50 13.23 17.66
C GLU A 201 6.77 12.84 16.89
N LYS A 202 7.89 13.49 17.23
CA LYS A 202 9.20 13.16 16.66
C LYS A 202 9.65 11.78 17.15
N PRO A 203 10.04 10.86 16.27
CA PRO A 203 10.62 9.59 16.69
C PRO A 203 11.87 9.81 17.55
N GLU A 204 11.96 9.12 18.69
CA GLU A 204 13.13 9.25 19.60
C GLU A 204 14.46 8.94 18.90
N ASN A 205 14.44 7.98 17.97
CA ASN A 205 15.60 7.46 17.26
C ASN A 205 15.61 7.84 15.77
N LEU A 206 15.26 9.08 15.43
CA LEU A 206 15.42 9.63 14.10
C LEU A 206 16.90 9.78 13.75
N MET A 207 17.42 8.89 12.89
CA MET A 207 18.83 8.82 12.52
C MET A 207 19.15 9.56 11.23
N CYS A 208 18.20 9.62 10.30
CA CYS A 208 18.34 10.30 9.02
C CYS A 208 16.98 10.80 8.54
N GLY A 209 16.94 12.02 7.99
CA GLY A 209 15.75 12.67 7.47
C GLY A 209 15.53 14.04 8.10
N TYR A 210 14.88 14.92 7.33
CA TYR A 210 14.45 16.22 7.84
C TYR A 210 13.16 16.05 8.64
N TRP A 211 13.13 16.51 9.90
CA TRP A 211 11.91 16.47 10.71
C TRP A 211 10.96 17.58 10.29
N GLU A 212 9.74 17.23 9.92
CA GLU A 212 8.64 18.14 9.60
C GLU A 212 7.50 17.95 10.61
N GLY A 213 7.60 18.57 11.78
CA GLY A 213 6.59 18.55 12.83
C GLY A 213 6.53 19.90 13.57
N GLU A 214 5.42 20.15 14.27
CA GLU A 214 5.30 21.34 15.11
C GLU A 214 6.34 21.31 16.25
N GLY A 215 7.16 22.34 16.39
CA GLY A 215 7.99 22.56 17.58
C GLY A 215 9.50 22.69 17.38
N TYR A 216 10.02 23.01 16.19
CA TYR A 216 11.42 23.44 16.04
C TYR A 216 11.51 24.66 15.11
N GLU A 217 11.37 25.86 15.68
CA GLU A 217 12.08 27.04 15.18
C GLU A 217 13.56 26.89 15.57
N ILE A 218 14.47 26.95 14.60
CA ILE A 218 15.93 27.04 14.79
C ILE A 218 16.27 28.47 15.13
#